data_c7b2d340ceefff38aa7c12a1d2dbc73a
#
_entry.id   c7b2d340ceefff38aa7c12a1d2dbc73a
#
_cell.length_a   1.000
_cell.length_b   1.000
_cell.length_c   1.000
_cell.angle_alpha   90.00
_cell.angle_beta   90.00
_cell.angle_gamma   90.00
#
_symmetry.space_group_name_H-M   'P 1'
#
loop_
_entity.id
_entity.type
_entity.pdbx_description
1 polymer ?
#
loop_
_entity_poly.entity_id
_entity_poly.type
_entity_poly.pdbx_seq_one_letter_code
_entity_poly.pdbx_strand_id
1 'polypeptide(L)'
;MLSDSVELIEPPENSIMVGTGKGGVGKSTIAAHLAGHTAAQGKRTLLVCVTSQDDDDLGIKRFGRGIQPDGPSVVDGQGLYRSISERSPLMPIREVRPNLDVVPGGVAVGELVQLLMHRMMTEGVGVVLSLARSLAPLAPWYDQIVFDSAPENDSLEQLAAAAARYLVVPTRSDDSSISGMQRIARNFKAVRKQANPSLRVAGAFLYASNPTATSMHAEVKEDIREVLGNGTTIFSKVVGYREKPARNARKKGLLFAEYAELLPTSARSYDVAAGRAKVADVVPEAIIGLSGDMRDLNNEILLHCGRGD
;
A
#
# COMPACT_ATOMS: atom_id res chain seq x y z
N MET A 1 -36.72 0.27 18.69
CA MET A 1 -35.36 -0.02 18.23
C MET A 1 -35.29 0.43 16.78
N LEU A 2 -34.88 1.65 16.56
CA LEU A 2 -34.62 2.16 15.21
C LEU A 2 -33.31 1.51 14.74
N SER A 3 -33.36 0.63 13.75
CA SER A 3 -32.18 0.21 13.02
C SER A 3 -31.73 1.44 12.24
N ASP A 4 -30.82 2.22 12.81
CA ASP A 4 -30.10 3.22 12.05
C ASP A 4 -29.35 2.47 10.94
N SER A 5 -29.94 2.48 9.76
CA SER A 5 -29.27 1.97 8.57
C SER A 5 -28.04 2.84 8.35
N VAL A 6 -26.87 2.24 8.49
CA VAL A 6 -25.61 2.92 8.19
C VAL A 6 -25.68 3.39 6.74
N GLU A 7 -25.60 4.71 6.52
CA GLU A 7 -25.51 5.26 5.17
C GLU A 7 -24.18 4.80 4.56
N LEU A 8 -24.29 3.93 3.57
CA LEU A 8 -23.14 3.37 2.87
C LEU A 8 -22.54 4.42 1.93
N ILE A 9 -21.23 4.41 1.83
CA ILE A 9 -20.46 5.26 0.90
C ILE A 9 -19.88 4.35 -0.15
N GLU A 10 -20.23 4.57 -1.41
CA GLU A 10 -19.65 3.82 -2.51
C GLU A 10 -18.17 4.19 -2.66
N PRO A 11 -17.24 3.23 -2.59
CA PRO A 11 -15.83 3.51 -2.78
C PRO A 11 -15.55 3.88 -4.23
N PRO A 12 -14.54 4.73 -4.50
CA PRO A 12 -14.11 5.04 -5.86
C PRO A 12 -13.73 3.76 -6.61
N GLU A 13 -14.21 3.60 -7.84
CA GLU A 13 -13.97 2.41 -8.68
C GLU A 13 -12.48 2.16 -8.95
N ASN A 14 -11.68 3.22 -8.95
CA ASN A 14 -10.24 3.24 -9.17
C ASN A 14 -9.44 3.15 -7.87
N SER A 15 -9.99 2.57 -6.80
CA SER A 15 -9.34 2.49 -5.50
C SER A 15 -8.89 1.06 -5.17
N ILE A 16 -7.61 0.92 -4.82
CA ILE A 16 -6.95 -0.36 -4.55
C ILE A 16 -6.31 -0.33 -3.17
N MET A 17 -6.66 -1.28 -2.31
CA MET A 17 -5.99 -1.53 -1.04
C MET A 17 -4.96 -2.65 -1.19
N VAL A 18 -3.75 -2.40 -0.75
CA VAL A 18 -2.74 -3.44 -0.55
C VAL A 18 -2.81 -3.88 0.90
N GLY A 19 -3.32 -5.08 1.15
CA GLY A 19 -3.61 -5.55 2.49
C GLY A 19 -3.19 -7.00 2.71
N THR A 20 -2.69 -7.29 3.92
CA THR A 20 -2.44 -8.65 4.39
C THR A 20 -2.36 -8.63 5.90
N GLY A 21 -2.89 -9.65 6.55
CA GLY A 21 -2.88 -9.76 8.01
C GLY A 21 -1.50 -10.01 8.64
N LYS A 22 -0.39 -9.87 7.90
CA LYS A 22 0.98 -10.11 8.39
C LYS A 22 1.90 -8.93 8.12
N GLY A 23 2.79 -8.62 9.07
CA GLY A 23 3.87 -7.66 8.90
C GLY A 23 5.01 -8.19 8.01
N GLY A 24 5.78 -7.28 7.40
CA GLY A 24 7.02 -7.64 6.67
C GLY A 24 6.84 -8.29 5.30
N VAL A 25 5.62 -8.37 4.76
CA VAL A 25 5.36 -8.93 3.41
C VAL A 25 5.42 -7.89 2.30
N GLY A 26 5.92 -6.69 2.57
CA GLY A 26 6.17 -5.67 1.55
C GLY A 26 4.97 -4.81 1.15
N LYS A 27 3.91 -4.73 1.97
CA LYS A 27 2.72 -3.94 1.64
C LYS A 27 3.04 -2.49 1.28
N SER A 28 3.69 -1.76 2.18
CA SER A 28 4.04 -0.35 1.99
C SER A 28 4.91 -0.16 0.74
N THR A 29 5.89 -1.05 0.54
CA THR A 29 6.70 -1.04 -0.67
C THR A 29 5.85 -1.23 -1.92
N ILE A 30 4.94 -2.22 -1.92
CA ILE A 30 4.08 -2.49 -3.08
C ILE A 30 3.11 -1.33 -3.32
N ALA A 31 2.46 -0.80 -2.28
CA ALA A 31 1.55 0.33 -2.39
C ALA A 31 2.27 1.58 -2.95
N ALA A 32 3.46 1.90 -2.44
CA ALA A 32 4.26 3.01 -2.93
C ALA A 32 4.68 2.83 -4.40
N HIS A 33 5.09 1.60 -4.79
CA HIS A 33 5.49 1.30 -6.17
C HIS A 33 4.30 1.27 -7.12
N LEU A 34 3.13 0.77 -6.69
CA LEU A 34 1.90 0.81 -7.50
C LEU A 34 1.46 2.25 -7.74
N ALA A 35 1.44 3.08 -6.69
CA ALA A 35 1.09 4.48 -6.80
C ALA A 35 2.08 5.25 -7.68
N GLY A 36 3.38 5.08 -7.46
CA GLY A 36 4.41 5.74 -8.27
C GLY A 36 4.43 5.27 -9.73
N HIS A 37 4.17 3.98 -9.99
CA HIS A 37 4.04 3.45 -11.35
C HIS A 37 2.87 4.07 -12.10
N THR A 38 1.72 4.22 -11.44
CA THR A 38 0.52 4.82 -12.01
C THR A 38 0.73 6.32 -12.27
N ALA A 39 1.36 7.02 -11.33
CA ALA A 39 1.70 8.43 -11.48
C ALA A 39 2.70 8.67 -12.64
N ALA A 40 3.69 7.80 -12.81
CA ALA A 40 4.64 7.84 -13.92
C ALA A 40 3.98 7.65 -15.31
N GLN A 41 2.79 7.03 -15.36
CA GLN A 41 1.95 6.94 -16.56
C GLN A 41 1.10 8.20 -16.81
N GLY A 42 1.30 9.28 -16.06
CA GLY A 42 0.58 10.54 -16.19
C GLY A 42 -0.78 10.57 -15.49
N LYS A 43 -1.14 9.57 -14.70
CA LYS A 43 -2.39 9.51 -13.97
C LYS A 43 -2.27 10.20 -12.61
N ARG A 44 -3.21 11.09 -12.28
CA ARG A 44 -3.27 11.72 -10.95
C ARG A 44 -3.55 10.65 -9.91
N THR A 45 -2.58 10.42 -9.04
CA THR A 45 -2.59 9.31 -8.10
C THR A 45 -2.52 9.80 -6.66
N LEU A 46 -3.35 9.23 -5.80
CA LEU A 46 -3.30 9.43 -4.35
C LEU A 46 -2.85 8.15 -3.66
N LEU A 47 -1.79 8.24 -2.86
CA LEU A 47 -1.42 7.19 -1.91
C LEU A 47 -1.88 7.59 -0.52
N VAL A 48 -2.65 6.73 0.15
CA VAL A 48 -3.10 6.93 1.54
C VAL A 48 -2.49 5.86 2.43
N CYS A 49 -1.60 6.25 3.32
CA CYS A 49 -0.91 5.35 4.22
C CYS A 49 -1.68 5.21 5.56
N VAL A 50 -2.51 4.17 5.66
CA VAL A 50 -3.31 3.86 6.86
C VAL A 50 -2.48 2.94 7.78
N THR A 51 -1.33 3.42 8.23
CA THR A 51 -0.38 2.68 9.04
C THR A 51 0.21 3.54 10.14
N SER A 52 0.39 2.95 11.33
CA SER A 52 1.10 3.60 12.44
C SER A 52 2.62 3.47 12.34
N GLN A 53 3.12 2.70 11.39
CA GLN A 53 4.55 2.53 11.15
C GLN A 53 5.11 3.76 10.41
N ASP A 54 6.35 4.10 10.77
CA ASP A 54 7.06 5.23 10.18
C ASP A 54 7.80 4.80 8.90
N ASP A 55 7.02 4.36 7.90
CA ASP A 55 7.55 3.98 6.59
C ASP A 55 7.76 5.22 5.71
N ASP A 56 9.00 5.47 5.33
CA ASP A 56 9.41 6.59 4.47
C ASP A 56 9.97 6.10 3.13
N ASP A 57 9.28 5.15 2.51
CA ASP A 57 9.70 4.54 1.22
C ASP A 57 9.82 5.59 0.10
N LEU A 58 9.02 6.65 0.17
CA LEU A 58 9.06 7.76 -0.78
C LEU A 58 10.01 8.91 -0.38
N GLY A 59 10.64 8.83 0.78
CA GLY A 59 11.58 9.84 1.27
C GLY A 59 10.94 11.18 1.61
N ILE A 60 9.68 11.18 2.04
CA ILE A 60 8.95 12.39 2.40
C ILE A 60 9.62 13.06 3.60
N LYS A 61 9.79 12.33 4.70
CA LYS A 61 10.43 12.86 5.92
C LYS A 61 11.91 13.13 5.73
N ARG A 62 12.63 12.14 5.17
CA ARG A 62 14.10 12.20 5.06
C ARG A 62 14.62 13.25 4.10
N PHE A 63 13.86 13.53 3.03
CA PHE A 63 14.29 14.43 1.97
C PHE A 63 13.35 15.62 1.77
N GLY A 64 12.33 15.79 2.61
CA GLY A 64 11.38 16.90 2.55
C GLY A 64 10.54 16.92 1.26
N ARG A 65 10.34 15.77 0.61
CA ARG A 65 9.65 15.73 -0.69
C ARG A 65 8.19 16.13 -0.55
N GLY A 66 7.77 17.14 -1.31
CA GLY A 66 6.40 17.66 -1.29
C GLY A 66 6.05 18.50 -0.04
N ILE A 67 6.94 18.58 0.95
CA ILE A 67 6.70 19.36 2.17
C ILE A 67 6.96 20.83 1.90
N GLN A 68 5.95 21.68 2.15
CA GLN A 68 6.11 23.13 2.11
C GLN A 68 6.81 23.58 3.41
N PRO A 69 7.81 24.50 3.34
CA PRO A 69 8.57 24.95 4.51
C PRO A 69 7.69 25.52 5.65
N ASP A 70 6.62 26.21 5.27
CA ASP A 70 5.70 26.86 6.19
C ASP A 70 4.34 26.13 6.34
N GLY A 71 4.25 24.94 5.78
CA GLY A 71 3.02 24.12 5.82
C GLY A 71 2.84 23.41 7.17
N PRO A 72 1.60 23.00 7.49
CA PRO A 72 1.36 22.21 8.71
C PRO A 72 2.12 20.89 8.64
N SER A 73 2.70 20.47 9.77
CA SER A 73 3.34 19.16 9.86
C SER A 73 2.27 18.07 9.78
N VAL A 74 2.22 17.40 8.63
CA VAL A 74 1.30 16.29 8.38
C VAL A 74 2.03 14.96 8.22
N VAL A 75 3.37 14.97 8.36
CA VAL A 75 4.25 13.84 8.03
C VAL A 75 4.15 12.64 8.95
N ASP A 76 3.77 12.83 10.22
CA ASP A 76 3.66 11.75 11.22
C ASP A 76 2.25 11.16 11.32
N GLY A 77 1.48 11.22 10.23
CA GLY A 77 0.10 10.77 10.20
C GLY A 77 -0.89 11.79 10.78
N GLN A 78 -0.43 12.98 11.17
CA GLN A 78 -1.28 14.04 11.74
C GLN A 78 -2.39 14.47 10.78
N GLY A 79 -2.12 14.52 9.47
CA GLY A 79 -3.12 14.87 8.47
C GLY A 79 -4.27 13.87 8.46
N LEU A 80 -3.96 12.57 8.46
CA LEU A 80 -4.97 11.51 8.49
C LEU A 80 -5.73 11.51 9.83
N TYR A 81 -5.00 11.63 10.95
CA TYR A 81 -5.60 11.72 12.27
C TYR A 81 -6.63 12.87 12.35
N ARG A 82 -6.24 14.08 11.96
CA ARG A 82 -7.12 15.25 12.00
C ARG A 82 -8.33 15.07 11.10
N SER A 83 -8.13 14.62 9.85
CA SER A 83 -9.23 14.42 8.91
C SER A 83 -10.30 13.48 9.45
N ILE A 84 -9.90 12.39 10.13
CA ILE A 84 -10.83 11.43 10.72
C ILE A 84 -11.41 11.95 12.03
N SER A 85 -10.62 12.57 12.90
CA SER A 85 -11.08 13.08 14.19
C SER A 85 -12.02 14.28 14.04
N GLU A 86 -11.77 15.17 13.10
CA GLU A 86 -12.57 16.37 12.83
C GLU A 86 -13.65 16.15 11.76
N ARG A 87 -13.72 14.93 11.18
CA ARG A 87 -14.64 14.60 10.07
C ARG A 87 -14.49 15.54 8.87
N SER A 88 -13.27 15.91 8.57
CA SER A 88 -12.91 16.81 7.49
C SER A 88 -12.32 16.05 6.28
N PRO A 89 -12.21 16.67 5.10
CA PRO A 89 -11.53 16.07 3.95
C PRO A 89 -10.09 15.70 4.26
N LEU A 90 -9.55 14.69 3.56
CA LEU A 90 -8.15 14.31 3.67
C LEU A 90 -7.24 15.48 3.27
N MET A 91 -6.06 15.54 3.90
CA MET A 91 -5.04 16.57 3.65
C MET A 91 -3.77 15.92 3.08
N PRO A 92 -3.70 15.69 1.77
CA PRO A 92 -2.51 15.10 1.15
C PRO A 92 -1.36 16.11 1.02
N ILE A 93 -0.14 15.62 1.16
CA ILE A 93 1.06 16.30 0.66
C ILE A 93 1.03 16.21 -0.85
N ARG A 94 1.06 17.37 -1.51
CA ARG A 94 0.95 17.46 -2.96
C ARG A 94 2.29 17.22 -3.63
N GLU A 95 2.24 16.62 -4.81
CA GLU A 95 3.37 16.50 -5.73
C GLU A 95 4.65 15.93 -5.08
N VAL A 96 4.52 14.91 -4.27
CA VAL A 96 5.66 14.14 -3.75
C VAL A 96 6.51 13.60 -4.91
N ARG A 97 5.86 13.29 -6.02
CA ARG A 97 6.38 13.13 -7.37
C ARG A 97 5.38 13.74 -8.36
N PRO A 98 5.78 13.94 -9.63
CA PRO A 98 4.82 14.33 -10.66
C PRO A 98 3.60 13.40 -10.65
N ASN A 99 2.40 13.96 -10.57
CA ASN A 99 1.11 13.27 -10.49
C ASN A 99 0.90 12.38 -9.25
N LEU A 100 1.73 12.46 -8.20
CA LEU A 100 1.62 11.66 -6.98
C LEU A 100 1.46 12.55 -5.75
N ASP A 101 0.28 12.49 -5.16
CA ASP A 101 -0.03 13.06 -3.84
C ASP A 101 -0.04 11.95 -2.78
N VAL A 102 0.31 12.28 -1.55
CA VAL A 102 0.40 11.30 -0.45
C VAL A 102 -0.25 11.81 0.82
N VAL A 103 -1.09 11.00 1.44
CA VAL A 103 -1.50 11.16 2.84
C VAL A 103 -0.60 10.24 3.68
N PRO A 104 0.40 10.77 4.40
CA PRO A 104 1.35 9.96 5.13
C PRO A 104 0.72 9.26 6.34
N GLY A 105 1.21 8.06 6.60
CA GLY A 105 1.03 7.38 7.88
C GLY A 105 1.99 7.87 8.95
N GLY A 106 2.03 7.18 10.07
CA GLY A 106 2.95 7.46 11.17
C GLY A 106 2.30 7.37 12.54
N VAL A 107 3.02 7.82 13.56
CA VAL A 107 2.66 7.62 14.99
C VAL A 107 1.23 8.08 15.31
N ALA A 108 0.80 9.22 14.78
CA ALA A 108 -0.55 9.75 15.05
C ALA A 108 -1.67 8.84 14.52
N VAL A 109 -1.42 8.02 13.49
CA VAL A 109 -2.40 7.04 13.01
C VAL A 109 -2.63 5.94 14.06
N GLY A 110 -1.65 5.64 14.90
CA GLY A 110 -1.82 4.72 16.02
C GLY A 110 -2.83 5.23 17.05
N GLU A 111 -2.93 6.55 17.25
CA GLU A 111 -3.90 7.17 18.15
C GLU A 111 -5.34 7.04 17.62
N LEU A 112 -5.53 6.93 16.30
CA LEU A 112 -6.85 6.68 15.70
C LEU A 112 -7.49 5.40 16.22
N VAL A 113 -6.70 4.39 16.56
CA VAL A 113 -7.24 3.12 17.06
C VAL A 113 -8.12 3.32 18.29
N GLN A 114 -7.63 4.10 19.26
CA GLN A 114 -8.38 4.40 20.47
C GLN A 114 -9.63 5.25 20.17
N LEU A 115 -9.49 6.26 19.32
CA LEU A 115 -10.61 7.07 18.86
C LEU A 115 -11.69 6.23 18.16
N LEU A 116 -11.31 5.35 17.26
CA LEU A 116 -12.22 4.47 16.53
C LEU A 116 -12.91 3.49 17.48
N MET A 117 -12.20 2.90 18.42
CA MET A 117 -12.78 2.02 19.45
C MET A 117 -13.83 2.76 20.29
N HIS A 118 -13.51 3.96 20.77
CA HIS A 118 -14.45 4.77 21.53
C HIS A 118 -15.70 5.11 20.70
N ARG A 119 -15.52 5.57 19.46
CA ARG A 119 -16.63 5.90 18.57
C ARG A 119 -17.45 4.65 18.15
N MET A 120 -16.83 3.49 18.03
CA MET A 120 -17.55 2.25 17.77
C MET A 120 -18.57 1.95 18.86
N MET A 121 -18.26 2.24 20.12
CA MET A 121 -19.16 2.04 21.25
C MET A 121 -20.31 3.06 21.28
N THR A 122 -20.12 4.25 20.75
CA THR A 122 -21.10 5.37 20.82
C THR A 122 -21.87 5.56 19.51
N GLU A 123 -21.24 5.33 18.37
CA GLU A 123 -21.77 5.60 17.03
C GLU A 123 -22.01 4.29 16.21
N GLY A 124 -21.55 3.14 16.73
CA GLY A 124 -21.71 1.84 16.06
C GLY A 124 -20.78 1.65 14.85
N VAL A 125 -21.11 0.66 14.02
CA VAL A 125 -20.27 0.18 12.91
C VAL A 125 -20.01 1.22 11.80
N GLY A 126 -20.84 2.27 11.71
CA GLY A 126 -20.66 3.35 10.74
C GLY A 126 -19.34 4.12 10.86
N VAL A 127 -18.63 3.96 11.99
CA VAL A 127 -17.29 4.55 12.22
C VAL A 127 -16.25 4.01 11.24
N VAL A 128 -16.40 2.79 10.77
CA VAL A 128 -15.50 2.17 9.77
C VAL A 128 -15.49 2.95 8.44
N LEU A 129 -16.56 3.70 8.15
CA LEU A 129 -16.67 4.58 6.97
C LEU A 129 -15.96 5.93 7.11
N SER A 130 -15.31 6.23 8.24
CA SER A 130 -14.72 7.55 8.47
C SER A 130 -13.68 7.94 7.41
N LEU A 131 -12.84 7.01 6.97
CA LEU A 131 -11.88 7.27 5.89
C LEU A 131 -12.58 7.50 4.55
N ALA A 132 -13.58 6.68 4.23
CA ALA A 132 -14.36 6.85 3.01
C ALA A 132 -15.04 8.23 2.95
N ARG A 133 -15.59 8.71 4.08
CA ARG A 133 -16.16 10.06 4.20
C ARG A 133 -15.13 11.16 3.96
N SER A 134 -13.98 11.06 4.61
CA SER A 134 -12.90 12.05 4.44
C SER A 134 -12.28 12.04 3.04
N LEU A 135 -12.32 10.89 2.36
CA LEU A 135 -11.83 10.74 0.98
C LEU A 135 -12.84 11.27 -0.06
N ALA A 136 -14.12 11.11 0.15
CA ALA A 136 -15.16 11.36 -0.85
C ALA A 136 -15.05 12.74 -1.56
N PRO A 137 -14.74 13.86 -0.87
CA PRO A 137 -14.58 15.16 -1.53
C PRO A 137 -13.37 15.25 -2.47
N LEU A 138 -12.36 14.40 -2.27
CA LEU A 138 -11.13 14.41 -3.04
C LEU A 138 -11.11 13.35 -4.15
N ALA A 139 -11.85 12.27 -3.98
CA ALA A 139 -11.83 11.12 -4.89
C ALA A 139 -11.97 11.49 -6.37
N PRO A 140 -12.86 12.43 -6.78
CA PRO A 140 -13.01 12.80 -8.19
C PRO A 140 -11.78 13.46 -8.84
N TRP A 141 -10.82 13.91 -8.03
CA TRP A 141 -9.60 14.56 -8.52
C TRP A 141 -8.50 13.57 -8.91
N TYR A 142 -8.67 12.28 -8.60
CA TYR A 142 -7.65 11.25 -8.80
C TYR A 142 -8.11 10.19 -9.78
N ASP A 143 -7.20 9.83 -10.70
CA ASP A 143 -7.40 8.75 -11.65
C ASP A 143 -7.07 7.38 -11.04
N GLN A 144 -6.33 7.37 -9.90
CA GLN A 144 -6.03 6.17 -9.11
C GLN A 144 -5.86 6.52 -7.63
N ILE A 145 -6.39 5.68 -6.75
CA ILE A 145 -6.22 5.79 -5.31
C ILE A 145 -5.66 4.46 -4.79
N VAL A 146 -4.57 4.52 -4.03
CA VAL A 146 -3.93 3.35 -3.45
C VAL A 146 -3.90 3.49 -1.93
N PHE A 147 -4.33 2.47 -1.20
CA PHE A 147 -4.24 2.40 0.25
C PHE A 147 -3.14 1.43 0.67
N ASP A 148 -2.22 1.89 1.50
CA ASP A 148 -1.32 1.06 2.29
C ASP A 148 -1.95 0.82 3.65
N SER A 149 -2.15 -0.43 4.05
CA SER A 149 -2.85 -0.79 5.29
C SER A 149 -1.93 -1.32 6.37
N ALA A 150 -2.25 -1.02 7.64
CA ALA A 150 -1.55 -1.55 8.80
C ALA A 150 -1.80 -3.06 8.97
N PRO A 151 -0.76 -3.91 9.02
CA PRO A 151 -0.94 -5.36 9.11
C PRO A 151 -1.36 -5.84 10.50
N GLU A 152 -1.18 -5.01 11.50
CA GLU A 152 -1.24 -5.43 12.92
C GLU A 152 -2.49 -4.90 13.63
N ASN A 153 -3.29 -4.07 12.96
CA ASN A 153 -4.46 -3.46 13.55
C ASN A 153 -5.71 -3.62 12.69
N ASP A 154 -6.64 -4.44 13.16
CA ASP A 154 -7.88 -4.75 12.45
C ASP A 154 -8.74 -3.50 12.18
N SER A 155 -8.77 -2.53 13.10
CA SER A 155 -9.57 -1.31 12.92
C SER A 155 -9.03 -0.43 11.79
N LEU A 156 -7.71 -0.28 11.67
CA LEU A 156 -7.07 0.46 10.58
C LEU A 156 -7.22 -0.28 9.24
N GLU A 157 -7.08 -1.61 9.27
CA GLU A 157 -7.29 -2.44 8.08
C GLU A 157 -8.72 -2.37 7.58
N GLN A 158 -9.71 -2.43 8.48
CA GLN A 158 -11.13 -2.27 8.15
C GLN A 158 -11.44 -0.86 7.63
N LEU A 159 -10.82 0.17 8.19
CA LEU A 159 -10.96 1.54 7.74
C LEU A 159 -10.51 1.71 6.27
N ALA A 160 -9.36 1.15 5.90
CA ALA A 160 -8.86 1.15 4.53
C ALA A 160 -9.74 0.31 3.59
N ALA A 161 -10.17 -0.87 4.04
CA ALA A 161 -11.03 -1.76 3.28
C ALA A 161 -12.42 -1.15 3.01
N ALA A 162 -12.95 -0.35 3.96
CA ALA A 162 -14.22 0.34 3.77
C ALA A 162 -14.17 1.45 2.71
N ALA A 163 -12.98 1.99 2.44
CA ALA A 163 -12.76 3.04 1.44
C ALA A 163 -12.28 2.53 0.07
N ALA A 164 -11.97 1.22 -0.05
CA ALA A 164 -11.39 0.63 -1.25
C ALA A 164 -12.40 -0.16 -2.07
N ARG A 165 -12.25 -0.15 -3.40
CA ARG A 165 -13.00 -1.02 -4.33
C ARG A 165 -12.38 -2.39 -4.45
N TYR A 166 -11.04 -2.46 -4.48
CA TYR A 166 -10.28 -3.68 -4.68
C TYR A 166 -9.29 -3.93 -3.56
N LEU A 167 -9.15 -5.20 -3.18
CA LEU A 167 -8.13 -5.71 -2.29
C LEU A 167 -7.13 -6.55 -3.08
N VAL A 168 -5.84 -6.24 -2.93
CA VAL A 168 -4.71 -7.00 -3.46
C VAL A 168 -3.90 -7.56 -2.30
N VAL A 169 -3.61 -8.86 -2.32
CA VAL A 169 -3.00 -9.57 -1.18
C VAL A 169 -1.59 -10.06 -1.52
N PRO A 170 -0.53 -9.33 -1.10
CA PRO A 170 0.82 -9.86 -1.15
C PRO A 170 1.00 -11.00 -0.14
N THR A 171 1.67 -12.05 -0.57
CA THR A 171 1.93 -13.25 0.22
C THR A 171 3.39 -13.66 0.09
N ARG A 172 3.95 -14.28 1.12
CA ARG A 172 5.27 -14.92 1.10
C ARG A 172 5.12 -16.43 1.22
N SER A 173 6.15 -17.14 0.82
CA SER A 173 6.22 -18.60 0.92
C SER A 173 6.64 -19.09 2.31
N ASP A 174 6.03 -18.57 3.38
CA ASP A 174 6.27 -19.01 4.76
C ASP A 174 4.95 -19.36 5.48
N ASP A 175 4.98 -20.31 6.42
CA ASP A 175 3.80 -20.86 7.12
C ASP A 175 2.98 -19.78 7.85
N SER A 176 3.61 -18.70 8.32
CA SER A 176 2.93 -17.59 8.99
C SER A 176 2.12 -16.70 8.03
N SER A 177 2.28 -16.89 6.72
CA SER A 177 1.49 -16.17 5.71
C SER A 177 0.04 -16.66 5.64
N ILE A 178 -0.23 -17.94 5.93
CA ILE A 178 -1.59 -18.51 5.96
C ILE A 178 -2.44 -17.85 7.05
N SER A 179 -1.90 -17.75 8.27
CA SER A 179 -2.62 -17.10 9.38
C SER A 179 -2.92 -15.62 9.10
N GLY A 180 -1.99 -14.93 8.44
CA GLY A 180 -2.20 -13.56 7.96
C GLY A 180 -3.31 -13.48 6.91
N MET A 181 -3.32 -14.38 5.93
CA MET A 181 -4.39 -14.44 4.93
C MET A 181 -5.76 -14.73 5.54
N GLN A 182 -5.84 -15.64 6.52
CA GLN A 182 -7.10 -15.91 7.23
C GLN A 182 -7.62 -14.67 7.97
N ARG A 183 -6.72 -13.88 8.54
CA ARG A 183 -7.07 -12.62 9.21
C ARG A 183 -7.63 -11.60 8.22
N ILE A 184 -6.93 -11.33 7.12
CA ILE A 184 -7.42 -10.39 6.10
C ILE A 184 -8.74 -10.87 5.49
N ALA A 185 -8.93 -12.18 5.29
CA ALA A 185 -10.17 -12.74 4.79
C ALA A 185 -11.35 -12.51 5.75
N ARG A 186 -11.12 -12.61 7.08
CA ARG A 186 -12.14 -12.29 8.08
C ARG A 186 -12.51 -10.81 8.05
N ASN A 187 -11.52 -9.91 8.03
CA ASN A 187 -11.74 -8.47 7.97
C ASN A 187 -12.46 -8.07 6.67
N PHE A 188 -12.05 -8.64 5.55
CA PHE A 188 -12.71 -8.46 4.26
C PHE A 188 -14.20 -8.84 4.31
N LYS A 189 -14.51 -10.04 4.82
CA LYS A 189 -15.89 -10.52 4.94
C LYS A 189 -16.73 -9.62 5.86
N ALA A 190 -16.16 -9.19 6.98
CA ALA A 190 -16.83 -8.30 7.93
C ALA A 190 -17.15 -6.94 7.30
N VAL A 191 -16.17 -6.30 6.67
CA VAL A 191 -16.32 -4.99 6.03
C VAL A 191 -17.30 -5.08 4.87
N ARG A 192 -17.19 -6.11 4.02
CA ARG A 192 -18.11 -6.31 2.90
C ARG A 192 -19.57 -6.44 3.33
N LYS A 193 -19.81 -7.12 4.45
CA LYS A 193 -21.15 -7.31 5.00
C LYS A 193 -21.74 -6.04 5.63
N GLN A 194 -20.88 -5.23 6.28
CA GLN A 194 -21.35 -4.19 7.19
C GLN A 194 -21.18 -2.77 6.65
N ALA A 195 -20.19 -2.52 5.80
CA ALA A 195 -19.77 -1.17 5.43
C ALA A 195 -19.51 -0.97 3.93
N ASN A 196 -19.00 -2.00 3.22
CA ASN A 196 -18.62 -1.86 1.81
C ASN A 196 -18.97 -3.12 1.00
N PRO A 197 -20.23 -3.28 0.56
CA PRO A 197 -20.65 -4.43 -0.26
C PRO A 197 -19.93 -4.54 -1.60
N SER A 198 -19.39 -3.43 -2.10
CA SER A 198 -18.70 -3.32 -3.38
C SER A 198 -17.25 -3.76 -3.34
N LEU A 199 -16.69 -4.03 -2.15
CA LEU A 199 -15.30 -4.48 -1.98
C LEU A 199 -15.08 -5.85 -2.64
N ARG A 200 -14.07 -5.97 -3.51
CA ARG A 200 -13.71 -7.20 -4.22
C ARG A 200 -12.25 -7.57 -3.97
N VAL A 201 -11.94 -8.87 -3.91
CA VAL A 201 -10.56 -9.34 -3.97
C VAL A 201 -10.14 -9.34 -5.44
N ALA A 202 -9.24 -8.45 -5.83
CA ALA A 202 -8.67 -8.41 -7.18
C ALA A 202 -7.73 -9.58 -7.42
N GLY A 203 -6.96 -9.96 -6.41
CA GLY A 203 -6.09 -11.12 -6.49
C GLY A 203 -5.02 -11.14 -5.40
N ALA A 204 -4.21 -12.20 -5.45
CA ALA A 204 -3.06 -12.40 -4.58
C ALA A 204 -1.81 -12.74 -5.40
N PHE A 205 -0.63 -12.51 -4.83
CA PHE A 205 0.65 -12.78 -5.50
C PHE A 205 1.77 -13.07 -4.51
N LEU A 206 2.82 -13.71 -5.03
CA LEU A 206 4.03 -14.01 -4.28
C LEU A 206 5.02 -12.84 -4.32
N TYR A 207 5.41 -12.36 -3.13
CA TYR A 207 6.37 -11.29 -2.94
C TYR A 207 7.63 -11.78 -2.21
N ALA A 208 8.80 -11.27 -2.61
CA ALA A 208 10.10 -11.62 -2.03
C ALA A 208 10.34 -13.14 -1.98
N SER A 209 9.94 -13.85 -3.03
CA SER A 209 10.13 -15.28 -3.19
C SER A 209 11.20 -15.60 -4.22
N ASN A 210 11.79 -16.80 -4.12
CA ASN A 210 12.71 -17.28 -5.15
C ASN A 210 11.90 -17.70 -6.39
N PRO A 211 12.10 -17.07 -7.56
CA PRO A 211 11.32 -17.39 -8.75
C PRO A 211 11.41 -18.86 -9.21
N THR A 212 12.46 -19.59 -8.83
CA THR A 212 12.68 -20.99 -9.19
C THR A 212 12.04 -22.02 -8.25
N ALA A 213 11.46 -21.58 -7.13
CA ALA A 213 10.83 -22.45 -6.14
C ALA A 213 9.41 -22.91 -6.55
N THR A 214 9.29 -23.60 -7.68
CA THR A 214 8.00 -23.90 -8.33
C THR A 214 7.07 -24.78 -7.50
N SER A 215 7.60 -25.79 -6.78
CA SER A 215 6.80 -26.67 -5.92
C SER A 215 6.21 -25.89 -4.75
N MET A 216 7.02 -25.08 -4.05
CA MET A 216 6.57 -24.22 -2.97
C MET A 216 5.54 -23.18 -3.45
N HIS A 217 5.72 -22.64 -4.67
CA HIS A 217 4.73 -21.72 -5.24
C HIS A 217 3.39 -22.40 -5.51
N ALA A 218 3.39 -23.70 -5.88
CA ALA A 218 2.16 -24.45 -6.09
C ALA A 218 1.39 -24.65 -4.76
N GLU A 219 2.08 -25.01 -3.70
CA GLU A 219 1.52 -25.13 -2.34
C GLU A 219 0.90 -23.80 -1.88
N VAL A 220 1.66 -22.71 -1.93
CA VAL A 220 1.15 -21.38 -1.52
C VAL A 220 -0.05 -20.94 -2.36
N LYS A 221 -0.09 -21.27 -3.64
CA LYS A 221 -1.25 -20.98 -4.49
C LYS A 221 -2.50 -21.75 -4.06
N GLU A 222 -2.33 -22.97 -3.59
CA GLU A 222 -3.44 -23.76 -3.05
C GLU A 222 -3.94 -23.18 -1.73
N ASP A 223 -3.03 -22.81 -0.82
CA ASP A 223 -3.36 -22.11 0.43
C ASP A 223 -4.14 -20.81 0.18
N ILE A 224 -3.73 -20.03 -0.82
CA ILE A 224 -4.44 -18.82 -1.23
C ILE A 224 -5.88 -19.14 -1.65
N ARG A 225 -6.09 -20.19 -2.45
CA ARG A 225 -7.43 -20.60 -2.88
C ARG A 225 -8.29 -21.10 -1.74
N GLU A 226 -7.71 -21.87 -0.82
CA GLU A 226 -8.40 -22.35 0.35
C GLU A 226 -8.90 -21.21 1.25
N VAL A 227 -8.07 -20.19 1.48
CA VAL A 227 -8.37 -19.09 2.39
C VAL A 227 -9.24 -18.00 1.75
N LEU A 228 -8.90 -17.57 0.54
CA LEU A 228 -9.57 -16.46 -0.15
C LEU A 228 -10.70 -16.93 -1.08
N GLY A 229 -10.76 -18.21 -1.37
CA GLY A 229 -11.74 -18.85 -2.25
C GLY A 229 -11.18 -19.22 -3.62
N ASN A 230 -11.71 -20.30 -4.21
CA ASN A 230 -11.25 -20.87 -5.48
C ASN A 230 -11.35 -19.91 -6.68
N GLY A 231 -12.20 -18.88 -6.60
CA GLY A 231 -12.33 -17.84 -7.62
C GLY A 231 -11.29 -16.72 -7.52
N THR A 232 -10.41 -16.74 -6.51
CA THR A 232 -9.40 -15.69 -6.34
C THR A 232 -8.36 -15.78 -7.46
N THR A 233 -8.16 -14.67 -8.16
CA THR A 233 -7.07 -14.52 -9.14
C THR A 233 -5.73 -14.60 -8.42
N ILE A 234 -4.84 -15.45 -8.93
CA ILE A 234 -3.45 -15.48 -8.49
C ILE A 234 -2.62 -14.87 -9.60
N PHE A 235 -2.04 -13.70 -9.33
CA PHE A 235 -1.23 -13.00 -10.31
C PHE A 235 -0.02 -13.84 -10.71
N SER A 236 0.32 -13.81 -11.98
CA SER A 236 1.37 -14.63 -12.56
C SER A 236 2.76 -14.16 -12.16
N LYS A 237 2.89 -12.86 -11.88
CA LYS A 237 4.17 -12.23 -11.58
C LYS A 237 4.59 -12.45 -10.13
N VAL A 238 5.83 -12.89 -9.98
CA VAL A 238 6.50 -13.07 -8.68
C VAL A 238 7.57 -12.00 -8.56
N VAL A 239 7.53 -11.23 -7.48
CA VAL A 239 8.62 -10.28 -7.18
C VAL A 239 9.74 -11.03 -6.49
N GLY A 240 10.91 -11.10 -7.13
CA GLY A 240 12.06 -11.84 -6.62
C GLY A 240 12.65 -11.22 -5.35
N TYR A 241 13.21 -12.07 -4.48
CA TYR A 241 13.90 -11.61 -3.28
C TYR A 241 15.27 -11.00 -3.64
N ARG A 242 15.40 -9.69 -3.47
CA ARG A 242 16.64 -8.93 -3.71
C ARG A 242 16.82 -7.87 -2.63
N GLU A 243 17.28 -8.30 -1.45
CA GLU A 243 17.33 -7.45 -0.25
C GLU A 243 18.20 -6.20 -0.43
N LYS A 244 19.45 -6.37 -0.93
CA LYS A 244 20.41 -5.26 -1.02
C LYS A 244 19.92 -4.11 -1.89
N PRO A 245 19.48 -4.32 -3.15
CA PRO A 245 18.94 -3.23 -3.96
C PRO A 245 17.66 -2.63 -3.39
N ALA A 246 16.73 -3.42 -2.84
CA ALA A 246 15.51 -2.93 -2.21
C ALA A 246 15.80 -2.03 -1.01
N ARG A 247 16.72 -2.47 -0.11
CA ARG A 247 17.15 -1.69 1.05
C ARG A 247 17.83 -0.39 0.65
N ASN A 248 18.67 -0.41 -0.39
CA ASN A 248 19.38 0.77 -0.85
C ASN A 248 18.44 1.79 -1.49
N ALA A 249 17.47 1.34 -2.30
CA ALA A 249 16.42 2.20 -2.86
C ALA A 249 15.63 2.89 -1.73
N ARG A 250 15.15 2.13 -0.75
CA ARG A 250 14.44 2.67 0.42
C ARG A 250 15.27 3.70 1.20
N LYS A 251 16.55 3.43 1.45
CA LYS A 251 17.46 4.39 2.12
C LYS A 251 17.60 5.71 1.37
N LYS A 252 17.43 5.70 0.06
CA LYS A 252 17.47 6.89 -0.80
C LYS A 252 16.07 7.49 -1.03
N GLY A 253 15.01 6.88 -0.46
CA GLY A 253 13.62 7.28 -0.70
C GLY A 253 13.25 7.21 -2.18
N LEU A 254 13.76 6.22 -2.90
CA LEU A 254 13.56 6.02 -4.33
C LEU A 254 12.74 4.75 -4.58
N LEU A 255 11.86 4.84 -5.56
CA LEU A 255 11.22 3.66 -6.15
C LEU A 255 12.27 2.83 -6.92
N PHE A 256 12.02 1.54 -7.12
CA PHE A 256 12.98 0.67 -7.81
C PHE A 256 13.29 1.12 -9.24
N ALA A 257 12.29 1.66 -9.94
CA ALA A 257 12.48 2.25 -11.26
C ALA A 257 13.41 3.47 -11.20
N GLU A 258 13.14 4.42 -10.29
CA GLU A 258 13.98 5.60 -10.08
C GLU A 258 15.41 5.23 -9.69
N TYR A 259 15.57 4.19 -8.84
CA TYR A 259 16.90 3.73 -8.44
C TYR A 259 17.64 3.03 -9.58
N ALA A 260 16.93 2.31 -10.46
CA ALA A 260 17.50 1.70 -11.64
C ALA A 260 18.01 2.75 -12.67
N GLU A 261 17.34 3.90 -12.77
CA GLU A 261 17.77 5.01 -13.63
C GLU A 261 19.13 5.61 -13.23
N LEU A 262 19.56 5.41 -11.98
CA LEU A 262 20.89 5.87 -11.53
C LEU A 262 22.01 4.90 -11.95
N LEU A 263 21.72 3.73 -12.49
CA LEU A 263 22.74 2.73 -12.83
C LEU A 263 23.79 3.22 -13.84
N PRO A 264 23.45 3.96 -14.91
CA PRO A 264 24.43 4.45 -15.88
C PRO A 264 25.47 5.40 -15.28
N THR A 265 25.08 6.15 -14.22
CA THR A 265 25.95 7.12 -13.52
C THR A 265 26.53 6.56 -12.24
N SER A 266 26.29 5.29 -11.95
CA SER A 266 26.76 4.60 -10.74
C SER A 266 28.28 4.47 -10.73
N ALA A 267 28.88 4.69 -9.55
CA ALA A 267 30.27 4.33 -9.34
C ALA A 267 30.48 2.82 -9.53
N ARG A 268 31.66 2.45 -10.03
CA ARG A 268 32.03 1.04 -10.18
C ARG A 268 32.71 0.51 -8.92
N SER A 269 32.62 -0.79 -8.70
CA SER A 269 33.19 -1.43 -7.51
C SER A 269 34.70 -1.19 -7.38
N TYR A 270 35.44 -1.06 -8.50
CA TYR A 270 36.84 -0.76 -8.48
C TYR A 270 37.16 0.68 -8.02
N ASP A 271 36.25 1.64 -8.26
CA ASP A 271 36.40 3.02 -7.78
C ASP A 271 36.28 3.08 -6.26
N VAL A 272 35.41 2.23 -5.69
CA VAL A 272 35.28 2.06 -4.24
C VAL A 272 36.56 1.47 -3.68
N ALA A 273 37.07 0.39 -4.29
CA ALA A 273 38.31 -0.25 -3.87
C ALA A 273 39.54 0.71 -3.96
N ALA A 274 39.52 1.62 -4.92
CA ALA A 274 40.55 2.64 -5.10
C ALA A 274 40.35 3.91 -4.25
N GLY A 275 39.32 3.94 -3.39
CA GLY A 275 38.98 5.11 -2.54
C GLY A 275 38.44 6.33 -3.27
N ARG A 276 38.08 6.20 -4.58
CA ARG A 276 37.53 7.28 -5.41
C ARG A 276 36.02 7.45 -5.28
N ALA A 277 35.31 6.45 -4.72
CA ALA A 277 33.86 6.47 -4.49
C ALA A 277 33.49 5.76 -3.20
N LYS A 278 32.28 5.99 -2.69
CA LYS A 278 31.74 5.28 -1.52
C LYS A 278 30.91 4.08 -1.97
N VAL A 279 30.80 3.08 -1.10
CA VAL A 279 29.94 1.90 -1.33
C VAL A 279 28.47 2.31 -1.62
N ALA A 280 28.03 3.41 -1.00
CA ALA A 280 26.68 3.97 -1.22
C ALA A 280 26.44 4.54 -2.64
N ASP A 281 27.52 4.81 -3.38
CA ASP A 281 27.45 5.35 -4.74
C ASP A 281 27.32 4.25 -5.81
N VAL A 282 27.44 2.97 -5.38
CA VAL A 282 27.29 1.81 -6.25
C VAL A 282 25.84 1.38 -6.30
N VAL A 283 25.24 1.41 -7.48
CA VAL A 283 23.90 0.86 -7.74
C VAL A 283 24.08 -0.62 -8.16
N PRO A 284 23.48 -1.58 -7.43
CA PRO A 284 23.57 -2.99 -7.81
C PRO A 284 22.79 -3.26 -9.10
N GLU A 285 23.39 -3.97 -10.08
CA GLU A 285 22.71 -4.36 -11.32
C GLU A 285 21.41 -5.16 -11.10
N ALA A 286 21.34 -5.91 -9.98
CA ALA A 286 20.14 -6.65 -9.61
C ALA A 286 18.89 -5.77 -9.44
N ILE A 287 19.04 -4.44 -9.39
CA ILE A 287 17.91 -3.50 -9.37
C ILE A 287 17.10 -3.55 -10.65
N ILE A 288 17.71 -3.84 -11.79
CA ILE A 288 17.02 -3.93 -13.09
C ILE A 288 15.94 -5.03 -13.02
N GLY A 289 16.33 -6.21 -12.56
CA GLY A 289 15.39 -7.32 -12.42
C GLY A 289 14.31 -7.04 -11.38
N LEU A 290 14.65 -6.39 -10.25
CA LEU A 290 13.66 -6.03 -9.22
C LEU A 290 12.68 -4.97 -9.73
N SER A 291 13.17 -3.97 -10.45
CA SER A 291 12.34 -2.94 -11.09
C SER A 291 11.42 -3.54 -12.15
N GLY A 292 11.94 -4.48 -12.97
CA GLY A 292 11.16 -5.21 -13.96
C GLY A 292 10.04 -6.05 -13.35
N ASP A 293 10.36 -6.86 -12.34
CA ASP A 293 9.37 -7.69 -11.62
C ASP A 293 8.24 -6.82 -11.04
N MET A 294 8.60 -5.68 -10.42
CA MET A 294 7.63 -4.77 -9.82
C MET A 294 6.75 -4.07 -10.87
N ARG A 295 7.33 -3.62 -11.97
CA ARG A 295 6.60 -3.01 -13.10
C ARG A 295 5.58 -3.99 -13.66
N ASP A 296 5.99 -5.23 -13.93
CA ASP A 296 5.15 -6.25 -14.55
C ASP A 296 4.01 -6.65 -13.61
N LEU A 297 4.27 -6.76 -12.29
CA LEU A 297 3.24 -6.97 -11.29
C LEU A 297 2.24 -5.80 -11.23
N ASN A 298 2.72 -4.55 -11.20
CA ASN A 298 1.85 -3.38 -11.16
C ASN A 298 0.94 -3.31 -12.39
N ASN A 299 1.46 -3.63 -13.57
CA ASN A 299 0.65 -3.70 -14.80
C ASN A 299 -0.43 -4.79 -14.71
N GLU A 300 -0.10 -5.97 -14.16
CA GLU A 300 -1.06 -7.06 -13.97
C GLU A 300 -2.17 -6.67 -12.98
N ILE A 301 -1.83 -6.03 -11.86
CA ILE A 301 -2.80 -5.51 -10.87
C ILE A 301 -3.75 -4.51 -11.53
N LEU A 302 -3.21 -3.50 -12.21
CA LEU A 302 -4.01 -2.44 -12.85
C LEU A 302 -4.92 -3.00 -13.94
N LEU A 303 -4.47 -4.00 -14.69
CA LEU A 303 -5.27 -4.67 -15.71
C LEU A 303 -6.48 -5.39 -15.10
N HIS A 304 -6.30 -6.06 -13.97
CA HIS A 304 -7.40 -6.76 -13.28
C HIS A 304 -8.37 -5.82 -12.57
N CYS A 305 -7.87 -4.72 -12.00
CA CYS A 305 -8.72 -3.72 -11.36
C CYS A 305 -9.43 -2.79 -12.36
N GLY A 306 -8.90 -2.63 -13.57
CA GLY A 306 -9.49 -1.78 -14.63
C GLY A 306 -10.53 -2.49 -15.51
N ARG A 307 -10.59 -3.81 -15.46
CA ARG A 307 -11.65 -4.60 -16.13
C ARG A 307 -12.82 -4.73 -15.15
N GLY A 308 -13.57 -3.64 -14.94
CA GLY A 308 -14.82 -3.76 -14.20
C GLY A 308 -15.75 -4.73 -14.92
N ASP A 309 -15.92 -5.96 -14.36
CA ASP A 309 -16.97 -6.89 -14.73
C ASP A 309 -18.28 -6.49 -14.04
#